data_21c297499b005fe251f641da1f9f2519
#
_entry.id   21c297499b005fe251f641da1f9f2519
#
_cell.length_a   1.000
_cell.length_b   1.000
_cell.length_c   1.000
_cell.angle_alpha   90.00
_cell.angle_beta   90.00
_cell.angle_gamma   90.00
#
_symmetry.space_group_name_H-M   'P 1'
#
loop_
_entity.id
_entity.type
_entity.pdbx_description
1 polymer ?
#
loop_
_entity_poly.entity_id
_entity_poly.type
_entity_poly.pdbx_seq_one_letter_code
_entity_poly.pdbx_strand_id
1 'polypeptide(L)'
;MAAQQSPEASAIVTDSLRFGGVNSVFIRLIMYEFAVTPAVTNIRRRGVEISEVAPKSLGAEMEIQPGDRIIKVNGRTVRDYLDFRFQTAGETELVLDVRKKDGEDWQIELERREDEEFGFTFEAIVPRQCANECIFCFCNGNPADARPSLFIKDEDVRLSFLYGNYTTLTSLTDDEMKRIVEQRLSPQYVSVHATDIDVRAYMLGIDRTRADISEKLKALLDAGIEVHAQVVLCPRINDGNVLTQTIDDLSAEYPRITSVAIVPLGLTRYNNDSRLHPVTAEFCRTVIDQLKPIQEKFYSRFGTNFALLGDEIYLKAGRPIPSRSHYGSYPQIEDGIGMVRSFQEEFARLLRRLSRNTSRVKRTSGTIFTGTLFAPSLDGAVKRLNSRFGTNLFVSPVTNQYFGGDVSVAGLVTGRDIKAAADQLRGDFVLIPRQMLKSDEAIMLDGTTLVELTSDLGVPVYPVNMKELGHFLLNTD
;
A
#
# COMPACT_ATOMS: atom_id res chain seq x y z
N MET A 1 -40.40 -31.54 27.51
CA MET A 1 -41.28 -30.68 26.74
C MET A 1 -41.47 -29.39 27.52
N ALA A 2 -40.79 -28.36 27.15
CA ALA A 2 -41.07 -26.97 27.55
C ALA A 2 -40.60 -26.12 26.40
N ALA A 3 -41.54 -25.56 25.66
CA ALA A 3 -41.32 -24.64 24.56
C ALA A 3 -40.83 -23.30 25.14
N GLN A 4 -39.64 -22.85 24.74
CA GLN A 4 -39.22 -21.48 24.97
C GLN A 4 -39.90 -20.57 23.96
N GLN A 5 -40.79 -19.73 24.47
CA GLN A 5 -41.36 -18.60 23.74
C GLN A 5 -40.24 -17.55 23.59
N SER A 6 -39.98 -17.11 22.37
CA SER A 6 -39.16 -15.91 22.06
C SER A 6 -39.93 -14.65 22.51
N PRO A 7 -39.25 -13.64 23.09
CA PRO A 7 -39.93 -12.40 23.41
C PRO A 7 -40.28 -11.65 22.11
N GLU A 8 -41.58 -11.32 21.98
CA GLU A 8 -42.06 -10.42 20.93
C GLU A 8 -41.52 -9.02 21.14
N ALA A 9 -40.89 -8.48 20.12
CA ALA A 9 -40.49 -7.07 20.07
C ALA A 9 -41.70 -6.20 19.70
N SER A 10 -42.07 -5.25 20.52
CA SER A 10 -43.07 -4.24 20.16
C SER A 10 -42.43 -3.16 19.31
N ALA A 11 -42.90 -2.97 18.08
CA ALA A 11 -42.44 -1.88 17.21
C ALA A 11 -43.26 -0.61 17.52
N ILE A 12 -42.53 0.48 17.80
CA ILE A 12 -43.12 1.83 17.88
C ILE A 12 -42.84 2.50 16.52
N VAL A 13 -43.89 2.73 15.75
CA VAL A 13 -43.83 3.44 14.47
C VAL A 13 -43.82 4.94 14.77
N THR A 14 -42.71 5.63 14.55
CA THR A 14 -42.62 7.09 14.57
C THR A 14 -42.44 7.62 13.16
N ASP A 15 -43.38 8.47 12.79
CA ASP A 15 -43.53 9.36 11.63
C ASP A 15 -42.65 9.17 10.37
N SER A 16 -43.34 9.15 9.24
CA SER A 16 -42.74 9.30 7.90
C SER A 16 -42.49 10.78 7.60
N LEU A 17 -41.23 11.21 7.62
CA LEU A 17 -40.83 12.54 7.20
C LEU A 17 -40.78 12.63 5.66
N ARG A 18 -41.68 13.47 5.08
CA ARG A 18 -41.60 13.86 3.68
C ARG A 18 -40.75 15.13 3.55
N PHE A 19 -39.60 15.05 2.93
CA PHE A 19 -38.83 16.24 2.51
C PHE A 19 -39.15 16.56 1.05
N GLY A 20 -39.72 17.75 0.82
CA GLY A 20 -40.06 18.26 -0.49
C GLY A 20 -38.86 18.90 -1.19
N GLY A 21 -38.32 18.22 -2.17
CA GLY A 21 -37.36 18.70 -3.16
C GLY A 21 -37.25 17.65 -4.26
N VAL A 22 -37.09 18.04 -5.51
CA VAL A 22 -37.28 17.31 -6.78
C VAL A 22 -36.70 15.87 -6.90
N ASN A 23 -36.33 15.21 -5.82
CA ASN A 23 -36.03 13.77 -5.72
C ASN A 23 -36.48 13.30 -4.32
N SER A 24 -37.61 12.61 -4.23
CA SER A 24 -38.09 12.07 -2.96
C SER A 24 -37.29 10.81 -2.60
N VAL A 25 -36.40 10.94 -1.60
CA VAL A 25 -35.86 9.79 -0.86
C VAL A 25 -36.90 9.41 0.18
N PHE A 26 -37.37 8.14 0.16
CA PHE A 26 -38.24 7.61 1.21
C PHE A 26 -37.35 7.02 2.31
N ILE A 27 -37.34 7.64 3.48
CA ILE A 27 -36.66 7.13 4.68
C ILE A 27 -37.72 6.73 5.69
N ARG A 28 -37.71 5.49 6.12
CA ARG A 28 -38.55 4.97 7.20
C ARG A 28 -37.70 4.57 8.37
N LEU A 29 -37.81 5.27 9.46
CA LEU A 29 -37.12 4.98 10.73
C LEU A 29 -37.99 4.05 11.59
N ILE A 30 -37.44 2.89 11.97
CA ILE A 30 -38.06 1.96 12.91
C ILE A 30 -37.07 1.81 14.09
N MET A 31 -37.51 2.28 15.26
CA MET A 31 -36.75 2.10 16.50
C MET A 31 -37.20 0.85 17.24
N TYR A 32 -36.26 0.03 17.69
CA TYR A 32 -36.52 -1.15 18.50
C TYR A 32 -35.90 -0.98 19.88
N GLU A 33 -36.73 -1.12 20.93
CA GLU A 33 -36.22 -1.30 22.29
C GLU A 33 -35.93 -2.79 22.54
N PHE A 34 -34.68 -3.14 22.74
CA PHE A 34 -34.29 -4.48 23.19
C PHE A 34 -34.05 -4.50 24.69
N ALA A 35 -34.73 -5.44 25.40
CA ALA A 35 -34.46 -5.71 26.80
C ALA A 35 -32.98 -6.19 26.99
N VAL A 36 -32.23 -5.46 27.80
CA VAL A 36 -30.78 -5.70 28.04
C VAL A 36 -30.65 -6.97 28.89
N THR A 37 -30.10 -8.04 28.29
CA THR A 37 -29.59 -9.21 29.02
C THR A 37 -28.05 -9.10 29.09
N PRO A 38 -27.37 -9.46 30.18
CA PRO A 38 -25.94 -9.17 30.38
C PRO A 38 -25.00 -10.17 29.68
N ALA A 39 -24.94 -10.10 28.35
CA ALA A 39 -23.89 -10.71 27.52
C ALA A 39 -23.18 -9.63 26.68
N VAL A 40 -22.90 -8.48 27.31
CA VAL A 40 -22.74 -7.17 26.66
C VAL A 40 -21.31 -6.89 26.14
N THR A 41 -20.31 -7.71 26.43
CA THR A 41 -18.90 -7.34 26.11
C THR A 41 -18.48 -7.56 24.66
N ASN A 42 -19.19 -8.37 23.88
CA ASN A 42 -18.84 -8.67 22.48
C ASN A 42 -19.71 -7.94 21.43
N ILE A 43 -20.85 -7.42 21.82
CA ILE A 43 -21.83 -6.80 20.88
C ILE A 43 -21.37 -5.37 20.50
N ARG A 44 -20.68 -4.66 21.39
CA ARG A 44 -20.23 -3.28 21.15
C ARG A 44 -19.19 -3.11 20.02
N ARG A 45 -18.58 -4.20 19.52
CA ARG A 45 -17.60 -4.18 18.44
C ARG A 45 -18.10 -4.72 17.10
N ARG A 46 -19.39 -5.05 16.98
CA ARG A 46 -19.95 -5.49 15.70
C ARG A 46 -20.22 -4.30 14.78
N GLY A 47 -20.03 -4.51 13.47
CA GLY A 47 -20.24 -3.48 12.47
C GLY A 47 -19.00 -2.59 12.23
N VAL A 48 -19.10 -1.67 11.29
CA VAL A 48 -18.08 -0.69 10.93
C VAL A 48 -18.46 0.70 11.42
N GLU A 49 -17.54 1.40 12.08
CA GLU A 49 -17.76 2.75 12.59
C GLU A 49 -17.61 3.79 11.49
N ILE A 50 -18.50 4.77 11.50
CA ILE A 50 -18.45 5.94 10.64
C ILE A 50 -17.61 7.00 11.35
N SER A 51 -16.51 7.40 10.73
CA SER A 51 -15.62 8.44 11.28
C SER A 51 -16.03 9.84 10.87
N GLU A 52 -16.58 10.00 9.64
CA GLU A 52 -17.06 11.28 9.13
C GLU A 52 -18.31 11.09 8.26
N VAL A 53 -19.15 12.11 8.20
CA VAL A 53 -20.33 12.22 7.33
C VAL A 53 -20.24 13.52 6.55
N ALA A 54 -20.24 13.43 5.23
CA ALA A 54 -20.19 14.62 4.37
C ALA A 54 -21.46 15.47 4.52
N PRO A 55 -21.36 16.79 4.63
CA PRO A 55 -22.54 17.67 4.70
C PRO A 55 -23.42 17.53 3.46
N LYS A 56 -24.72 17.50 3.65
CA LYS A 56 -25.72 17.37 2.55
C LYS A 56 -25.62 16.07 1.76
N SER A 57 -25.06 15.03 2.34
CA SER A 57 -25.04 13.68 1.78
C SER A 57 -26.28 12.89 2.23
N LEU A 58 -26.51 11.75 1.57
CA LEU A 58 -27.55 10.79 1.99
C LEU A 58 -27.39 10.37 3.47
N GLY A 59 -26.15 10.19 3.93
CA GLY A 59 -25.87 9.89 5.33
C GLY A 59 -26.31 11.00 6.30
N ALA A 60 -26.12 12.27 5.90
CA ALA A 60 -26.59 13.40 6.70
C ALA A 60 -28.12 13.50 6.72
N GLU A 61 -28.79 13.17 5.62
CA GLU A 61 -30.26 13.13 5.53
C GLU A 61 -30.86 12.01 6.41
N MET A 62 -30.13 10.91 6.59
CA MET A 62 -30.49 9.80 7.47
C MET A 62 -30.17 10.08 8.96
N GLU A 63 -29.73 11.28 9.30
CA GLU A 63 -29.32 11.66 10.67
C GLU A 63 -28.16 10.79 11.23
N ILE A 64 -27.36 10.20 10.34
CA ILE A 64 -26.16 9.47 10.73
C ILE A 64 -25.07 10.43 11.16
N GLN A 65 -24.33 10.11 12.22
CA GLN A 65 -23.31 10.93 12.82
C GLN A 65 -21.97 10.18 12.99
N PRO A 66 -20.84 10.87 13.06
CA PRO A 66 -19.57 10.27 13.44
C PRO A 66 -19.66 9.55 14.80
N GLY A 67 -19.20 8.28 14.81
CA GLY A 67 -19.30 7.36 15.94
C GLY A 67 -20.47 6.39 15.88
N ASP A 68 -21.40 6.57 14.94
CA ASP A 68 -22.42 5.55 14.64
C ASP A 68 -21.80 4.36 13.91
N ARG A 69 -22.42 3.18 14.00
CA ARG A 69 -21.89 1.95 13.39
C ARG A 69 -22.92 1.30 12.47
N ILE A 70 -22.53 0.97 11.26
CA ILE A 70 -23.35 0.12 10.37
C ILE A 70 -23.16 -1.34 10.79
N ILE A 71 -24.22 -1.99 11.22
CA ILE A 71 -24.20 -3.37 11.71
C ILE A 71 -24.56 -4.36 10.61
N LYS A 72 -25.59 -4.03 9.81
CA LYS A 72 -26.01 -4.85 8.67
C LYS A 72 -26.50 -3.98 7.52
N VAL A 73 -26.45 -4.57 6.33
CA VAL A 73 -27.09 -4.07 5.10
C VAL A 73 -27.95 -5.21 4.56
N ASN A 74 -29.24 -4.97 4.35
CA ASN A 74 -30.21 -5.97 3.87
C ASN A 74 -30.14 -7.30 4.66
N GLY A 75 -30.01 -7.20 5.99
CA GLY A 75 -29.91 -8.35 6.91
C GLY A 75 -28.53 -9.03 6.94
N ARG A 76 -27.58 -8.68 6.07
CA ARG A 76 -26.23 -9.23 6.03
C ARG A 76 -25.29 -8.43 6.93
N THR A 77 -24.52 -9.11 7.78
CA THR A 77 -23.56 -8.46 8.69
C THR A 77 -22.46 -7.71 7.91
N VAL A 78 -22.14 -6.51 8.38
CA VAL A 78 -21.03 -5.68 7.90
C VAL A 78 -19.89 -5.81 8.90
N ARG A 79 -18.70 -6.23 8.44
CA ARG A 79 -17.50 -6.39 9.27
C ARG A 79 -16.56 -5.18 9.16
N ASP A 80 -16.54 -4.56 7.97
CA ASP A 80 -15.74 -3.41 7.62
C ASP A 80 -16.35 -2.67 6.42
N TYR A 81 -15.70 -1.58 6.00
CA TYR A 81 -16.24 -0.76 4.90
C TYR A 81 -16.28 -1.49 3.54
N LEU A 82 -15.45 -2.52 3.32
CA LEU A 82 -15.53 -3.31 2.08
C LEU A 82 -16.83 -4.12 2.02
N ASP A 83 -17.24 -4.72 3.15
CA ASP A 83 -18.54 -5.39 3.23
C ASP A 83 -19.67 -4.40 2.95
N PHE A 84 -19.61 -3.19 3.51
CA PHE A 84 -20.59 -2.15 3.26
C PHE A 84 -20.66 -1.79 1.78
N ARG A 85 -19.52 -1.47 1.16
CA ARG A 85 -19.47 -1.13 -0.26
C ARG A 85 -19.94 -2.24 -1.16
N PHE A 86 -19.55 -3.48 -0.87
CA PHE A 86 -19.98 -4.65 -1.64
C PHE A 86 -21.48 -4.89 -1.54
N GLN A 87 -22.03 -4.76 -0.32
CA GLN A 87 -23.46 -5.04 -0.08
C GLN A 87 -24.39 -3.91 -0.53
N THR A 88 -23.87 -2.70 -0.75
CA THR A 88 -24.63 -1.56 -1.23
C THR A 88 -24.42 -1.27 -2.73
N ALA A 89 -23.44 -1.93 -3.38
CA ALA A 89 -23.14 -1.71 -4.78
C ALA A 89 -24.30 -2.13 -5.69
N GLY A 90 -24.79 -1.20 -6.52
CA GLY A 90 -25.89 -1.45 -7.46
C GLY A 90 -27.28 -1.58 -6.82
N GLU A 91 -27.38 -1.52 -5.50
CA GLU A 91 -28.67 -1.62 -4.80
C GLU A 91 -29.33 -0.25 -4.68
N THR A 92 -30.60 -0.17 -5.05
CA THR A 92 -31.42 1.06 -4.99
C THR A 92 -32.34 1.07 -3.78
N GLU A 93 -32.77 -0.11 -3.28
CA GLU A 93 -33.55 -0.26 -2.08
C GLU A 93 -32.70 -0.92 -0.99
N LEU A 94 -32.56 -0.29 0.15
CA LEU A 94 -31.64 -0.73 1.22
C LEU A 94 -32.32 -0.68 2.57
N VAL A 95 -31.95 -1.63 3.41
CA VAL A 95 -32.28 -1.66 4.85
C VAL A 95 -30.96 -1.66 5.62
N LEU A 96 -30.67 -0.60 6.35
CA LEU A 96 -29.48 -0.48 7.18
C LEU A 96 -29.84 -0.70 8.65
N ASP A 97 -29.21 -1.68 9.31
CA ASP A 97 -29.23 -1.77 10.77
C ASP A 97 -28.05 -0.94 11.30
N VAL A 98 -28.34 0.10 12.03
CA VAL A 98 -27.38 1.08 12.53
C VAL A 98 -27.42 1.10 14.07
N ARG A 99 -26.25 1.03 14.69
CA ARG A 99 -26.12 1.33 16.11
C ARG A 99 -25.62 2.76 16.27
N LYS A 100 -26.42 3.57 16.91
CA LYS A 100 -26.06 4.95 17.23
C LYS A 100 -24.96 5.01 18.30
N LYS A 101 -24.24 6.10 18.32
CA LYS A 101 -23.15 6.35 19.29
C LYS A 101 -23.62 6.27 20.75
N ASP A 102 -24.84 6.66 21.04
CA ASP A 102 -25.47 6.58 22.36
C ASP A 102 -25.95 5.19 22.75
N GLY A 103 -25.94 4.24 21.81
CA GLY A 103 -26.28 2.83 21.99
C GLY A 103 -27.66 2.44 21.49
N GLU A 104 -28.44 3.35 20.91
CA GLU A 104 -29.70 3.04 20.25
C GLU A 104 -29.48 2.19 18.98
N ASP A 105 -30.38 1.27 18.71
CA ASP A 105 -30.40 0.49 17.46
C ASP A 105 -31.51 1.03 16.55
N TRP A 106 -31.09 1.49 15.38
CA TRP A 106 -31.98 1.99 14.34
C TRP A 106 -32.02 1.04 13.16
N GLN A 107 -33.20 0.93 12.54
CA GLN A 107 -33.35 0.33 11.22
C GLN A 107 -33.82 1.42 10.25
N ILE A 108 -33.01 1.65 9.20
CA ILE A 108 -33.26 2.70 8.22
C ILE A 108 -33.57 2.03 6.89
N GLU A 109 -34.80 2.20 6.42
CA GLU A 109 -35.22 1.81 5.07
C GLU A 109 -35.06 3.03 4.16
N LEU A 110 -34.35 2.86 3.04
CA LEU A 110 -34.11 3.94 2.10
C LEU A 110 -34.17 3.47 0.65
N GLU A 111 -34.59 4.39 -0.21
CA GLU A 111 -34.50 4.28 -1.65
C GLU A 111 -33.52 5.34 -2.15
N ARG A 112 -32.56 4.95 -2.99
CA ARG A 112 -31.54 5.85 -3.56
C ARG A 112 -31.34 5.57 -5.06
N ARG A 113 -30.65 6.49 -5.74
CA ARG A 113 -30.12 6.20 -7.08
C ARG A 113 -28.88 5.31 -6.95
N GLU A 114 -28.65 4.46 -7.95
CA GLU A 114 -27.53 3.52 -7.98
C GLU A 114 -26.16 4.20 -7.75
N ASP A 115 -25.98 5.42 -8.32
CA ASP A 115 -24.74 6.20 -8.27
C ASP A 115 -24.67 7.18 -7.09
N GLU A 116 -25.67 7.20 -6.22
CA GLU A 116 -25.74 8.14 -5.11
C GLU A 116 -24.87 7.71 -3.94
N GLU A 117 -23.89 8.54 -3.59
CA GLU A 117 -22.94 8.26 -2.52
C GLU A 117 -23.54 8.58 -1.15
N PHE A 118 -23.26 7.71 -0.15
CA PHE A 118 -23.70 7.92 1.24
C PHE A 118 -22.99 9.10 1.91
N GLY A 119 -21.79 9.43 1.43
CA GLY A 119 -20.94 10.46 2.06
C GLY A 119 -20.29 10.01 3.36
N PHE A 120 -20.15 8.70 3.58
CA PHE A 120 -19.47 8.16 4.75
C PHE A 120 -17.96 8.03 4.55
N THR A 121 -17.21 8.43 5.58
CA THR A 121 -15.84 7.95 5.82
C THR A 121 -15.90 6.96 6.98
N PHE A 122 -15.23 5.84 6.85
CA PHE A 122 -15.25 4.77 7.86
C PHE A 122 -13.94 4.73 8.66
N GLU A 123 -13.98 4.06 9.83
CA GLU A 123 -12.78 3.74 10.60
C GLU A 123 -11.76 2.99 9.73
N ALA A 124 -10.48 3.24 9.99
CA ALA A 124 -9.41 2.56 9.27
C ALA A 124 -9.41 1.05 9.54
N ILE A 125 -9.09 0.27 8.52
CA ILE A 125 -8.91 -1.18 8.69
C ILE A 125 -7.75 -1.42 9.66
N VAL A 126 -8.01 -2.15 10.75
CA VAL A 126 -6.95 -2.67 11.61
C VAL A 126 -6.34 -3.88 10.90
N PRO A 127 -5.03 -3.85 10.56
CA PRO A 127 -4.38 -4.93 9.84
C PRO A 127 -4.37 -6.23 10.63
N ARG A 128 -4.64 -7.34 9.94
CA ARG A 128 -4.40 -8.66 10.51
C ARG A 128 -2.89 -8.89 10.63
N GLN A 129 -2.46 -9.38 11.79
CA GLN A 129 -1.05 -9.62 12.06
C GLN A 129 -0.57 -10.96 11.50
N CYS A 130 0.59 -10.96 10.85
CA CYS A 130 1.28 -12.15 10.38
C CYS A 130 1.86 -12.95 11.55
N ALA A 131 1.67 -14.27 11.53
CA ALA A 131 2.20 -15.19 12.52
C ALA A 131 3.47 -15.94 12.08
N ASN A 132 4.08 -15.52 10.95
CA ASN A 132 5.32 -16.13 10.45
C ASN A 132 6.55 -15.55 11.15
N GLU A 133 7.61 -16.35 11.22
CA GLU A 133 8.92 -15.99 11.78
C GLU A 133 9.97 -15.89 10.67
N CYS A 134 9.66 -15.13 9.61
CA CYS A 134 10.53 -14.98 8.44
C CYS A 134 11.93 -14.51 8.85
N ILE A 135 12.96 -15.23 8.39
CA ILE A 135 14.35 -14.88 8.66
C ILE A 135 14.73 -13.50 8.13
N PHE A 136 14.07 -13.07 7.05
CA PHE A 136 14.31 -11.81 6.35
C PHE A 136 13.26 -10.72 6.68
N CYS A 137 12.42 -10.91 7.71
CA CYS A 137 11.35 -9.96 8.04
C CYS A 137 11.92 -8.58 8.39
N PHE A 138 11.60 -7.57 7.58
CA PHE A 138 12.08 -6.21 7.81
C PHE A 138 11.56 -5.62 9.12
N CYS A 139 10.34 -6.00 9.55
CA CYS A 139 9.79 -5.56 10.84
C CYS A 139 10.67 -5.95 12.04
N ASN A 140 11.39 -7.10 11.94
CA ASN A 140 12.31 -7.53 12.98
C ASN A 140 13.67 -6.80 12.92
N GLY A 141 13.94 -6.13 11.80
CA GLY A 141 15.16 -5.33 11.58
C GLY A 141 15.00 -3.84 11.88
N ASN A 142 13.88 -3.42 12.50
CA ASN A 142 13.68 -2.04 12.89
C ASN A 142 14.42 -1.69 14.20
N PRO A 143 14.93 -0.45 14.34
CA PRO A 143 15.41 0.04 15.63
C PRO A 143 14.28 0.09 16.66
N ALA A 144 14.60 -0.13 17.94
CA ALA A 144 13.60 -0.22 19.01
C ALA A 144 12.76 1.06 19.23
N ASP A 145 13.30 2.21 18.81
CA ASP A 145 12.65 3.52 18.87
C ASP A 145 11.93 3.92 17.57
N ALA A 146 11.79 2.99 16.62
CA ALA A 146 11.02 3.25 15.41
C ALA A 146 9.51 3.43 15.73
N ARG A 147 8.83 4.19 14.89
CA ARG A 147 7.38 4.43 15.09
C ARG A 147 6.60 3.10 15.10
N PRO A 148 5.54 2.98 15.94
CA PRO A 148 4.81 1.71 16.13
C PRO A 148 4.30 1.07 14.85
N SER A 149 3.93 1.87 13.85
CA SER A 149 3.43 1.34 12.57
C SER A 149 4.46 0.52 11.79
N LEU A 150 5.77 0.67 12.04
CA LEU A 150 6.82 -0.13 11.39
C LEU A 150 6.95 -1.55 11.94
N PHE A 151 6.30 -1.84 13.08
CA PHE A 151 6.28 -3.18 13.68
C PHE A 151 5.03 -3.99 13.31
N ILE A 152 4.13 -3.41 12.52
CA ILE A 152 2.94 -4.13 12.04
C ILE A 152 3.36 -5.11 10.95
N LYS A 153 3.28 -6.39 11.27
CA LYS A 153 3.48 -7.48 10.31
C LYS A 153 2.14 -7.75 9.62
N ASP A 154 1.91 -7.08 8.50
CA ASP A 154 0.64 -7.18 7.77
C ASP A 154 0.49 -8.54 7.07
N GLU A 155 -0.69 -9.16 7.23
CA GLU A 155 -1.11 -10.39 6.54
C GLU A 155 -2.59 -10.28 6.15
N ASP A 156 -3.02 -9.08 5.72
CA ASP A 156 -4.43 -8.75 5.50
C ASP A 156 -4.79 -8.72 4.02
N VAL A 157 -5.63 -9.66 3.58
CA VAL A 157 -6.08 -9.78 2.18
C VAL A 157 -6.89 -8.56 1.70
N ARG A 158 -7.48 -7.80 2.63
CA ARG A 158 -8.20 -6.55 2.31
C ARG A 158 -7.21 -5.46 1.93
N LEU A 159 -6.10 -5.34 2.67
CA LEU A 159 -5.04 -4.38 2.38
C LEU A 159 -4.25 -4.80 1.13
N SER A 160 -4.16 -6.10 0.87
CA SER A 160 -3.63 -6.62 -0.39
C SER A 160 -4.45 -6.09 -1.57
N PHE A 161 -5.77 -6.25 -1.54
CA PHE A 161 -6.66 -5.76 -2.59
C PHE A 161 -6.64 -4.22 -2.74
N LEU A 162 -6.66 -3.48 -1.61
CA LEU A 162 -6.81 -2.03 -1.62
C LEU A 162 -5.52 -1.27 -1.96
N TYR A 163 -4.39 -1.77 -1.48
CA TYR A 163 -3.11 -1.04 -1.48
C TYR A 163 -1.94 -1.82 -2.08
N GLY A 164 -2.17 -3.06 -2.51
CA GLY A 164 -1.08 -3.90 -3.03
C GLY A 164 -0.16 -4.49 -1.97
N ASN A 165 -0.59 -4.52 -0.69
CA ASN A 165 0.19 -5.14 0.37
C ASN A 165 0.32 -6.64 0.14
N TYR A 166 1.52 -7.18 0.36
CA TYR A 166 1.77 -8.61 0.13
C TYR A 166 1.36 -9.45 1.32
N THR A 167 0.59 -10.51 1.05
CA THR A 167 0.25 -11.54 2.03
C THR A 167 0.95 -12.85 1.70
N THR A 168 1.23 -13.68 2.70
CA THR A 168 1.88 -14.97 2.49
C THR A 168 0.88 -16.11 2.22
N LEU A 169 -0.40 -15.88 2.43
CA LEU A 169 -1.51 -16.84 2.42
C LEU A 169 -1.36 -17.99 3.46
N THR A 170 -0.30 -18.00 4.26
CA THR A 170 -0.02 -19.10 5.21
C THR A 170 -1.07 -19.20 6.30
N SER A 171 -1.68 -18.09 6.67
CA SER A 171 -2.71 -18.00 7.70
C SER A 171 -4.11 -17.68 7.14
N LEU A 172 -4.29 -17.70 5.81
CA LEU A 172 -5.58 -17.50 5.17
C LEU A 172 -6.58 -18.57 5.61
N THR A 173 -7.71 -18.13 6.15
CA THR A 173 -8.81 -19.00 6.58
C THR A 173 -9.79 -19.27 5.44
N ASP A 174 -10.61 -20.32 5.57
CA ASP A 174 -11.65 -20.65 4.59
C ASP A 174 -12.69 -19.53 4.46
N ASP A 175 -13.02 -18.85 5.55
CA ASP A 175 -13.96 -17.71 5.53
C ASP A 175 -13.37 -16.52 4.76
N GLU A 176 -12.08 -16.26 4.91
CA GLU A 176 -11.39 -15.23 4.14
C GLU A 176 -11.27 -15.59 2.66
N MET A 177 -10.93 -16.85 2.36
CA MET A 177 -10.92 -17.36 1.00
C MET A 177 -12.29 -17.18 0.34
N LYS A 178 -13.35 -17.60 1.02
CA LYS A 178 -14.74 -17.44 0.55
C LYS A 178 -15.07 -15.96 0.30
N ARG A 179 -14.67 -15.08 1.22
CA ARG A 179 -14.87 -13.64 1.08
C ARG A 179 -14.14 -13.05 -0.15
N ILE A 180 -12.86 -13.41 -0.36
CA ILE A 180 -12.11 -12.96 -1.53
C ILE A 180 -12.85 -13.31 -2.81
N VAL A 181 -13.34 -14.56 -2.90
CA VAL A 181 -14.06 -15.07 -4.08
C VAL A 181 -15.41 -14.38 -4.25
N GLU A 182 -16.22 -14.31 -3.20
CA GLU A 182 -17.56 -13.71 -3.25
C GLU A 182 -17.54 -12.23 -3.58
N GLN A 183 -16.62 -11.48 -2.98
CA GLN A 183 -16.50 -10.04 -3.19
C GLN A 183 -15.57 -9.67 -4.36
N ARG A 184 -15.00 -10.65 -5.03
CA ARG A 184 -14.03 -10.46 -6.13
C ARG A 184 -12.91 -9.48 -5.75
N LEU A 185 -12.28 -9.70 -4.57
CA LEU A 185 -11.16 -8.89 -4.12
C LEU A 185 -9.91 -9.20 -4.96
N SER A 186 -9.87 -8.66 -6.16
CA SER A 186 -8.84 -8.88 -7.19
C SER A 186 -8.28 -7.52 -7.64
N PRO A 187 -6.95 -7.38 -7.81
CA PRO A 187 -5.93 -8.42 -7.64
C PRO A 187 -5.57 -8.72 -6.17
N GLN A 188 -4.92 -9.86 -5.93
CA GLN A 188 -4.23 -10.18 -4.69
C GLN A 188 -2.71 -10.17 -4.89
N TYR A 189 -1.98 -9.66 -3.92
CA TYR A 189 -0.52 -9.60 -3.93
C TYR A 189 0.04 -10.65 -2.97
N VAL A 190 0.81 -11.60 -3.50
CA VAL A 190 1.21 -12.80 -2.76
C VAL A 190 2.73 -12.94 -2.64
N SER A 191 3.23 -12.93 -1.42
CA SER A 191 4.63 -13.24 -1.09
C SER A 191 4.87 -14.76 -1.20
N VAL A 192 5.44 -15.18 -2.33
CA VAL A 192 5.74 -16.59 -2.63
C VAL A 192 7.13 -16.96 -2.13
N HIS A 193 8.15 -16.20 -2.48
CA HIS A 193 9.58 -16.34 -2.19
C HIS A 193 10.25 -17.57 -2.80
N ALA A 194 9.60 -18.74 -2.78
CA ALA A 194 9.97 -19.96 -3.47
C ALA A 194 8.73 -20.86 -3.66
N THR A 195 8.67 -21.61 -4.75
CA THR A 195 7.70 -22.70 -4.96
C THR A 195 8.19 -24.02 -4.35
N ASP A 196 9.50 -24.14 -4.13
CA ASP A 196 10.04 -25.22 -3.31
C ASP A 196 9.58 -25.04 -1.85
N ILE A 197 8.79 -26.00 -1.36
CA ILE A 197 8.13 -25.93 -0.06
C ILE A 197 9.15 -25.94 1.09
N ASP A 198 10.27 -26.66 0.94
CA ASP A 198 11.30 -26.71 1.99
C ASP A 198 12.04 -25.38 2.11
N VAL A 199 12.40 -24.79 0.98
CA VAL A 199 13.02 -23.47 0.94
C VAL A 199 12.04 -22.43 1.50
N ARG A 200 10.77 -22.49 1.11
CA ARG A 200 9.75 -21.57 1.57
C ARG A 200 9.51 -21.69 3.07
N ALA A 201 9.37 -22.92 3.61
CA ALA A 201 9.22 -23.19 5.03
C ALA A 201 10.41 -22.66 5.84
N TYR A 202 11.63 -22.90 5.36
CA TYR A 202 12.85 -22.37 5.95
C TYR A 202 12.89 -20.85 5.99
N MET A 203 12.53 -20.19 4.88
CA MET A 203 12.52 -18.73 4.77
C MET A 203 11.48 -18.09 5.68
N LEU A 204 10.28 -18.67 5.76
CA LEU A 204 9.17 -18.13 6.56
C LEU A 204 9.23 -18.53 8.04
N GLY A 205 10.13 -19.44 8.42
CA GLY A 205 10.26 -19.93 9.80
C GLY A 205 9.03 -20.69 10.30
N ILE A 206 8.40 -21.48 9.42
CA ILE A 206 7.17 -22.24 9.71
C ILE A 206 7.30 -23.68 9.23
N ASP A 207 6.35 -24.54 9.62
CA ASP A 207 6.30 -25.92 9.14
C ASP A 207 5.89 -26.02 7.65
N ARG A 208 6.23 -27.16 7.01
CA ARG A 208 5.95 -27.43 5.59
C ARG A 208 4.46 -27.33 5.25
N THR A 209 3.60 -27.82 6.14
CA THR A 209 2.15 -27.84 5.88
C THR A 209 1.60 -26.41 5.76
N ARG A 210 2.05 -25.51 6.63
CA ARG A 210 1.68 -24.09 6.56
C ARG A 210 2.37 -23.36 5.40
N ALA A 211 3.58 -23.77 5.04
CA ALA A 211 4.33 -23.19 3.94
C ALA A 211 3.73 -23.54 2.56
N ASP A 212 3.07 -24.67 2.44
CA ASP A 212 2.39 -25.07 1.21
C ASP A 212 1.12 -24.23 0.99
N ILE A 213 1.16 -23.40 -0.03
CA ILE A 213 0.04 -22.55 -0.45
C ILE A 213 -0.54 -22.95 -1.81
N SER A 214 -0.11 -24.08 -2.38
CA SER A 214 -0.46 -24.51 -3.73
C SER A 214 -1.98 -24.61 -3.91
N GLU A 215 -2.68 -25.26 -2.97
CA GLU A 215 -4.15 -25.39 -3.03
C GLU A 215 -4.85 -24.04 -2.88
N LYS A 216 -4.38 -23.18 -1.97
CA LYS A 216 -4.96 -21.83 -1.76
C LYS A 216 -4.75 -20.95 -2.99
N LEU A 217 -3.53 -20.95 -3.53
CA LEU A 217 -3.21 -20.21 -4.75
C LEU A 217 -4.06 -20.69 -5.93
N LYS A 218 -4.14 -22.01 -6.11
CA LYS A 218 -4.98 -22.61 -7.14
C LYS A 218 -6.45 -22.22 -6.98
N ALA A 219 -7.00 -22.24 -5.77
CA ALA A 219 -8.38 -21.87 -5.52
C ALA A 219 -8.66 -20.40 -5.86
N LEU A 220 -7.75 -19.48 -5.56
CA LEU A 220 -7.85 -18.08 -5.98
C LEU A 220 -7.86 -17.95 -7.50
N LEU A 221 -6.93 -18.60 -8.18
CA LEU A 221 -6.80 -18.56 -9.64
C LEU A 221 -8.02 -19.16 -10.34
N ASP A 222 -8.51 -20.30 -9.86
CA ASP A 222 -9.70 -20.97 -10.42
C ASP A 222 -10.98 -20.15 -10.22
N ALA A 223 -11.03 -19.32 -9.16
CA ALA A 223 -12.11 -18.36 -8.93
C ALA A 223 -11.99 -17.08 -9.78
N GLY A 224 -10.94 -16.95 -10.60
CA GLY A 224 -10.69 -15.79 -11.46
C GLY A 224 -10.13 -14.57 -10.71
N ILE A 225 -9.49 -14.79 -9.56
CA ILE A 225 -8.73 -13.76 -8.85
C ILE A 225 -7.36 -13.63 -9.49
N GLU A 226 -7.03 -12.44 -9.95
CA GLU A 226 -5.72 -12.10 -10.48
C GLU A 226 -4.69 -12.01 -9.34
N VAL A 227 -3.48 -12.53 -9.59
CA VAL A 227 -2.41 -12.55 -8.59
C VAL A 227 -1.15 -11.86 -9.12
N HIS A 228 -0.56 -11.01 -8.28
CA HIS A 228 0.80 -10.51 -8.41
C HIS A 228 1.66 -11.20 -7.35
N ALA A 229 2.71 -11.90 -7.79
CA ALA A 229 3.60 -12.59 -6.88
C ALA A 229 4.84 -11.76 -6.52
N GLN A 230 5.43 -12.05 -5.36
CA GLN A 230 6.69 -11.44 -4.92
C GLN A 230 7.69 -12.50 -4.48
N VAL A 231 8.95 -12.26 -4.78
CA VAL A 231 10.12 -12.98 -4.28
C VAL A 231 11.05 -11.97 -3.61
N VAL A 232 11.20 -12.04 -2.30
CA VAL A 232 12.34 -11.40 -1.61
C VAL A 232 13.55 -12.29 -1.83
N LEU A 233 14.49 -11.79 -2.62
CA LEU A 233 15.66 -12.56 -3.07
C LEU A 233 16.77 -12.53 -2.03
N CYS A 234 17.00 -13.67 -1.38
CA CYS A 234 17.99 -13.88 -0.34
C CYS A 234 19.18 -14.68 -0.92
N PRO A 235 20.39 -14.09 -1.03
CA PRO A 235 21.56 -14.77 -1.58
C PRO A 235 21.83 -16.10 -0.88
N ARG A 236 22.11 -17.16 -1.67
CA ARG A 236 22.39 -18.55 -1.24
C ARG A 236 21.21 -19.29 -0.64
N ILE A 237 20.00 -18.75 -0.68
CA ILE A 237 18.80 -19.40 -0.13
C ILE A 237 17.80 -19.70 -1.25
N ASN A 238 17.28 -18.66 -1.90
CA ASN A 238 16.27 -18.81 -2.97
C ASN A 238 16.73 -18.23 -4.30
N ASP A 239 18.04 -18.06 -4.50
CA ASP A 239 18.67 -17.66 -5.76
C ASP A 239 18.96 -18.84 -6.68
N GLY A 240 19.64 -18.61 -7.80
CA GLY A 240 20.06 -19.64 -8.75
C GLY A 240 18.91 -20.51 -9.24
N ASN A 241 19.04 -21.81 -9.10
CA ASN A 241 18.04 -22.79 -9.59
C ASN A 241 16.68 -22.66 -8.89
N VAL A 242 16.67 -22.32 -7.60
CA VAL A 242 15.41 -22.11 -6.84
C VAL A 242 14.62 -20.95 -7.44
N LEU A 243 15.29 -19.83 -7.75
CA LEU A 243 14.66 -18.69 -8.39
C LEU A 243 14.13 -19.04 -9.78
N THR A 244 14.92 -19.75 -10.60
CA THR A 244 14.51 -20.19 -11.94
C THR A 244 13.27 -21.06 -11.86
N GLN A 245 13.27 -22.09 -10.99
CA GLN A 245 12.14 -22.98 -10.80
C GLN A 245 10.89 -22.20 -10.33
N THR A 246 11.06 -21.29 -9.38
CA THR A 246 9.94 -20.45 -8.89
C THR A 246 9.31 -19.62 -10.02
N ILE A 247 10.13 -19.02 -10.89
CA ILE A 247 9.63 -18.25 -12.04
C ILE A 247 8.94 -19.16 -13.04
N ASP A 248 9.50 -20.32 -13.35
CA ASP A 248 8.91 -21.28 -14.29
C ASP A 248 7.55 -21.78 -13.79
N ASP A 249 7.44 -22.19 -12.52
CA ASP A 249 6.20 -22.64 -11.91
C ASP A 249 5.12 -21.56 -11.94
N LEU A 250 5.46 -20.33 -11.51
CA LEU A 250 4.50 -19.22 -11.46
C LEU A 250 4.11 -18.75 -12.88
N SER A 251 5.05 -18.77 -13.83
CA SER A 251 4.77 -18.37 -15.22
C SER A 251 3.90 -19.36 -15.99
N ALA A 252 3.82 -20.62 -15.54
CA ALA A 252 2.90 -21.60 -16.07
C ALA A 252 1.43 -21.21 -15.83
N GLU A 253 1.17 -20.40 -14.82
CA GLU A 253 -0.17 -19.89 -14.49
C GLU A 253 -0.51 -18.55 -15.17
N TYR A 254 0.36 -18.02 -16.03
CA TYR A 254 0.06 -16.80 -16.78
C TYR A 254 -1.13 -17.01 -17.74
N PRO A 255 -2.12 -16.08 -17.88
CA PRO A 255 -2.13 -14.73 -17.30
C PRO A 255 -2.78 -14.59 -15.90
N ARG A 256 -3.22 -15.66 -15.26
CA ARG A 256 -3.88 -15.63 -13.95
C ARG A 256 -2.95 -15.11 -12.85
N ILE A 257 -1.67 -15.54 -12.87
CA ILE A 257 -0.58 -14.84 -12.22
C ILE A 257 -0.01 -13.86 -13.25
N THR A 258 -0.16 -12.57 -13.00
CA THR A 258 0.12 -11.52 -13.99
C THR A 258 1.59 -11.14 -14.02
N SER A 259 2.26 -11.12 -12.87
CA SER A 259 3.68 -10.77 -12.76
C SER A 259 4.31 -11.28 -11.46
N VAL A 260 5.64 -11.36 -11.47
CA VAL A 260 6.45 -11.64 -10.27
C VAL A 260 7.42 -10.49 -10.05
N ALA A 261 7.31 -9.83 -8.88
CA ALA A 261 8.30 -8.88 -8.38
C ALA A 261 9.46 -9.64 -7.71
N ILE A 262 10.67 -9.36 -8.11
CA ILE A 262 11.88 -9.92 -7.50
C ILE A 262 12.65 -8.76 -6.89
N VAL A 263 12.55 -8.62 -5.57
CA VAL A 263 13.15 -7.53 -4.81
C VAL A 263 14.33 -8.03 -3.98
N PRO A 264 15.39 -7.23 -3.81
CA PRO A 264 16.54 -7.67 -3.03
C PRO A 264 16.20 -7.72 -1.54
N LEU A 265 16.82 -8.62 -0.82
CA LEU A 265 16.85 -8.61 0.63
C LEU A 265 17.36 -7.27 1.16
N GLY A 266 16.62 -6.62 2.04
CA GLY A 266 17.04 -5.42 2.77
C GLY A 266 17.59 -5.78 4.15
N LEU A 267 18.88 -5.62 4.39
CA LEU A 267 19.51 -5.86 5.68
C LEU A 267 19.79 -4.55 6.41
N THR A 268 19.17 -4.40 7.57
CA THR A 268 19.51 -3.31 8.51
C THR A 268 20.62 -3.76 9.46
N ARG A 269 21.24 -2.81 10.17
CA ARG A 269 22.22 -3.11 11.22
C ARG A 269 21.63 -3.90 12.41
N TYR A 270 20.31 -3.93 12.54
CA TYR A 270 19.59 -4.61 13.65
C TYR A 270 19.22 -6.06 13.31
N ASN A 271 19.38 -6.46 12.05
CA ASN A 271 19.20 -7.85 11.68
C ASN A 271 20.49 -8.63 11.95
N ASN A 272 20.43 -9.53 12.93
CA ASN A 272 21.57 -10.35 13.37
C ASN A 272 21.46 -11.82 12.93
N ASP A 273 20.60 -12.14 11.96
CA ASP A 273 20.43 -13.51 11.48
C ASP A 273 21.62 -13.91 10.61
N SER A 274 22.47 -14.80 11.12
CA SER A 274 23.69 -15.27 10.45
C SER A 274 23.45 -16.08 9.17
N ARG A 275 22.20 -16.48 8.92
CA ARG A 275 21.81 -17.18 7.68
C ARG A 275 21.69 -16.26 6.48
N LEU A 276 21.53 -14.95 6.72
CA LEU A 276 21.35 -13.96 5.68
C LEU A 276 22.67 -13.37 5.21
N HIS A 277 22.75 -13.12 3.92
CA HIS A 277 23.93 -12.54 3.29
C HIS A 277 23.58 -11.23 2.57
N PRO A 278 24.48 -10.22 2.58
CA PRO A 278 24.27 -8.95 1.88
C PRO A 278 24.07 -9.15 0.38
N VAL A 279 23.21 -8.33 -0.21
CA VAL A 279 23.01 -8.24 -1.66
C VAL A 279 24.09 -7.37 -2.28
N THR A 280 25.16 -8.00 -2.79
CA THR A 280 26.31 -7.30 -3.38
C THR A 280 26.06 -6.91 -4.83
N ALA A 281 26.88 -5.96 -5.35
CA ALA A 281 26.84 -5.57 -6.76
C ALA A 281 27.14 -6.76 -7.72
N GLU A 282 27.99 -7.67 -7.31
CA GLU A 282 28.31 -8.90 -8.08
C GLU A 282 27.11 -9.84 -8.14
N PHE A 283 26.47 -10.08 -6.98
CA PHE A 283 25.25 -10.86 -6.91
C PHE A 283 24.16 -10.26 -7.80
N CYS A 284 23.95 -8.96 -7.74
CA CYS A 284 22.97 -8.28 -8.61
C CYS A 284 23.27 -8.48 -10.10
N ARG A 285 24.54 -8.39 -10.52
CA ARG A 285 24.93 -8.67 -11.92
C ARG A 285 24.61 -10.11 -12.31
N THR A 286 24.94 -11.08 -11.46
CA THR A 286 24.65 -12.50 -11.68
C THR A 286 23.14 -12.74 -11.86
N VAL A 287 22.30 -12.14 -11.01
CA VAL A 287 20.85 -12.27 -11.09
C VAL A 287 20.30 -11.64 -12.38
N ILE A 288 20.77 -10.45 -12.76
CA ILE A 288 20.35 -9.82 -14.02
C ILE A 288 20.71 -10.71 -15.22
N ASP A 289 21.92 -11.23 -15.26
CA ASP A 289 22.39 -12.06 -16.38
C ASP A 289 21.65 -13.41 -16.41
N GLN A 290 21.28 -13.99 -15.25
CA GLN A 290 20.45 -15.18 -15.13
C GLN A 290 19.03 -14.97 -15.66
N LEU A 291 18.38 -13.86 -15.27
CA LEU A 291 16.99 -13.62 -15.64
C LEU A 291 16.80 -13.15 -17.07
N LYS A 292 17.79 -12.54 -17.66
CA LYS A 292 17.70 -11.98 -19.01
C LYS A 292 17.17 -12.97 -20.05
N PRO A 293 17.71 -14.20 -20.21
CA PRO A 293 17.18 -15.16 -21.18
C PRO A 293 15.75 -15.63 -20.86
N ILE A 294 15.37 -15.70 -19.58
CA ILE A 294 14.02 -16.05 -19.13
C ILE A 294 13.04 -14.94 -19.55
N GLN A 295 13.40 -13.69 -19.30
CA GLN A 295 12.60 -12.53 -19.68
C GLN A 295 12.46 -12.41 -21.20
N GLU A 296 13.53 -12.60 -21.96
CA GLU A 296 13.51 -12.57 -23.43
C GLU A 296 12.62 -13.69 -24.02
N LYS A 297 12.70 -14.89 -23.48
CA LYS A 297 11.83 -16.02 -23.88
C LYS A 297 10.36 -15.72 -23.60
N PHE A 298 10.05 -15.20 -22.42
CA PHE A 298 8.68 -14.87 -22.05
C PHE A 298 8.14 -13.71 -22.91
N TYR A 299 8.94 -12.66 -23.10
CA TYR A 299 8.57 -11.52 -23.95
C TYR A 299 8.32 -11.93 -25.40
N SER A 300 9.14 -12.82 -25.96
CA SER A 300 8.95 -13.30 -27.33
C SER A 300 7.65 -14.09 -27.52
N ARG A 301 7.16 -14.73 -26.45
CA ARG A 301 5.93 -15.52 -26.48
C ARG A 301 4.66 -14.67 -26.23
N PHE A 302 4.73 -13.70 -25.32
CA PHE A 302 3.57 -13.01 -24.79
C PHE A 302 3.56 -11.48 -25.01
N GLY A 303 4.65 -10.91 -25.53
CA GLY A 303 4.78 -9.46 -25.76
C GLY A 303 4.91 -8.61 -24.49
N THR A 304 5.11 -9.23 -23.35
CA THR A 304 5.29 -8.59 -22.04
C THR A 304 6.33 -9.34 -21.20
N ASN A 305 6.80 -8.72 -20.12
CA ASN A 305 7.64 -9.42 -19.14
C ASN A 305 6.80 -9.88 -17.95
N PHE A 306 7.18 -11.01 -17.40
CA PHE A 306 6.54 -11.63 -16.24
C PHE A 306 7.36 -11.45 -14.97
N ALA A 307 8.64 -11.81 -15.00
CA ALA A 307 9.57 -11.69 -13.89
C ALA A 307 10.29 -10.33 -13.95
N LEU A 308 10.01 -9.46 -13.01
CA LEU A 308 10.48 -8.08 -12.96
C LEU A 308 11.41 -7.89 -11.77
N LEU A 309 12.63 -7.42 -12.02
CA LEU A 309 13.60 -7.08 -10.97
C LEU A 309 13.33 -5.68 -10.42
N GLY A 310 13.48 -5.53 -9.11
CA GLY A 310 13.49 -4.22 -8.45
C GLY A 310 14.62 -3.32 -8.98
N ASP A 311 14.33 -2.03 -9.11
CA ASP A 311 15.29 -1.03 -9.63
C ASP A 311 16.58 -1.00 -8.82
N GLU A 312 16.51 -1.31 -7.53
CA GLU A 312 17.68 -1.41 -6.64
C GLU A 312 18.70 -2.42 -7.13
N ILE A 313 18.26 -3.54 -7.72
CA ILE A 313 19.16 -4.57 -8.27
C ILE A 313 19.95 -3.99 -9.45
N TYR A 314 19.30 -3.25 -10.35
CA TYR A 314 19.97 -2.62 -11.48
C TYR A 314 20.94 -1.52 -11.03
N LEU A 315 20.51 -0.69 -10.07
CA LEU A 315 21.33 0.40 -9.53
C LEU A 315 22.57 -0.14 -8.81
N LYS A 316 22.41 -1.14 -7.93
CA LYS A 316 23.53 -1.81 -7.24
C LYS A 316 24.50 -2.49 -8.22
N ALA A 317 23.97 -3.11 -9.27
CA ALA A 317 24.79 -3.75 -10.32
C ALA A 317 25.55 -2.77 -11.18
N GLY A 318 25.22 -1.47 -11.16
CA GLY A 318 25.73 -0.47 -12.10
C GLY A 318 25.23 -0.73 -13.54
N ARG A 319 24.06 -1.37 -13.70
CA ARG A 319 23.45 -1.67 -14.98
C ARG A 319 22.40 -0.62 -15.35
N PRO A 320 22.19 -0.36 -16.65
CA PRO A 320 21.11 0.54 -17.08
C PRO A 320 19.74 0.04 -16.66
N ILE A 321 18.88 0.98 -16.25
CA ILE A 321 17.47 0.70 -15.99
C ILE A 321 16.78 0.31 -17.32
N PRO A 322 16.00 -0.78 -17.37
CA PRO A 322 15.28 -1.21 -18.56
C PRO A 322 14.37 -0.14 -19.18
N SER A 323 14.00 -0.33 -20.42
CA SER A 323 13.07 0.57 -21.13
C SER A 323 11.64 0.47 -20.59
N ARG A 324 10.78 1.41 -20.94
CA ARG A 324 9.36 1.40 -20.56
C ARG A 324 8.64 0.11 -20.98
N SER A 325 8.93 -0.39 -22.18
CA SER A 325 8.31 -1.62 -22.68
C SER A 325 8.61 -2.84 -21.82
N HIS A 326 9.71 -2.82 -21.04
CA HIS A 326 10.05 -3.87 -20.09
C HIS A 326 9.06 -3.94 -18.93
N TYR A 327 8.56 -2.78 -18.46
CA TYR A 327 7.68 -2.68 -17.29
C TYR A 327 6.19 -2.67 -17.64
N GLY A 328 5.83 -2.50 -18.92
CA GLY A 328 4.44 -2.46 -19.37
C GLY A 328 3.62 -1.36 -18.68
N SER A 329 2.58 -1.77 -17.94
CA SER A 329 1.72 -0.87 -17.15
C SER A 329 2.30 -0.48 -15.77
N TYR A 330 3.48 -0.95 -15.41
CA TYR A 330 4.08 -0.82 -14.08
C TYR A 330 3.26 -1.51 -12.97
N PRO A 331 2.92 -2.79 -13.10
CA PRO A 331 1.96 -3.46 -12.22
C PRO A 331 2.40 -3.55 -10.75
N GLN A 332 3.70 -3.41 -10.47
CA GLN A 332 4.27 -3.52 -9.13
C GLN A 332 5.23 -2.35 -8.82
N ILE A 333 4.82 -1.13 -9.21
CA ILE A 333 5.66 0.07 -9.03
C ILE A 333 5.90 0.39 -7.55
N GLU A 334 4.93 0.12 -6.69
CA GLU A 334 5.03 0.35 -5.24
C GLU A 334 6.11 -0.52 -4.58
N ASP A 335 6.45 -1.64 -5.21
CA ASP A 335 7.53 -2.54 -4.78
C ASP A 335 8.91 -2.15 -5.34
N GLY A 336 9.04 -0.94 -5.86
CA GLY A 336 10.30 -0.41 -6.40
C GLY A 336 10.65 -0.91 -7.80
N ILE A 337 9.65 -1.38 -8.56
CA ILE A 337 9.85 -1.91 -9.91
C ILE A 337 9.47 -0.88 -10.97
N GLY A 338 10.47 -0.32 -11.64
CA GLY A 338 10.28 0.68 -12.68
C GLY A 338 10.09 2.11 -12.18
N MET A 339 10.25 2.37 -10.87
CA MET A 339 10.17 3.73 -10.30
C MET A 339 11.19 4.67 -10.92
N VAL A 340 12.43 4.21 -11.12
CA VAL A 340 13.49 5.03 -11.74
C VAL A 340 13.16 5.32 -13.20
N ARG A 341 12.60 4.37 -13.93
CA ARG A 341 12.13 4.60 -15.31
C ARG A 341 10.97 5.59 -15.34
N SER A 342 9.99 5.43 -14.48
CA SER A 342 8.87 6.37 -14.33
C SER A 342 9.36 7.78 -14.02
N PHE A 343 10.29 7.92 -13.07
CA PHE A 343 10.95 9.18 -12.77
C PHE A 343 11.61 9.79 -14.02
N GLN A 344 12.39 9.03 -14.79
CA GLN A 344 13.07 9.53 -16.00
C GLN A 344 12.08 10.05 -17.03
N GLU A 345 10.95 9.39 -17.21
CA GLU A 345 9.89 9.81 -18.13
C GLU A 345 9.17 11.06 -17.64
N GLU A 346 8.83 11.10 -16.36
CA GLU A 346 8.18 12.26 -15.76
C GLU A 346 9.11 13.49 -15.78
N PHE A 347 10.38 13.28 -15.48
CA PHE A 347 11.38 14.33 -15.56
C PHE A 347 11.53 14.86 -17.01
N ALA A 348 11.51 14.00 -18.00
CA ALA A 348 11.51 14.43 -19.40
C ALA A 348 10.23 15.22 -19.77
N ARG A 349 9.06 14.84 -19.22
CA ARG A 349 7.80 15.61 -19.36
C ARG A 349 7.92 16.98 -18.69
N LEU A 350 8.48 17.02 -17.48
CA LEU A 350 8.75 18.26 -16.73
C LEU A 350 9.64 19.22 -17.56
N LEU A 351 10.77 18.76 -18.09
CA LEU A 351 11.66 19.58 -18.91
C LEU A 351 10.93 20.17 -20.15
N ARG A 352 10.05 19.40 -20.81
CA ARG A 352 9.24 19.90 -21.93
C ARG A 352 8.24 20.97 -21.47
N ARG A 353 7.57 20.78 -20.30
CA ARG A 353 6.66 21.77 -19.71
C ARG A 353 7.39 23.06 -19.37
N LEU A 354 8.55 22.99 -18.73
CA LEU A 354 9.36 24.15 -18.38
C LEU A 354 9.87 24.88 -19.63
N SER A 355 10.23 24.17 -20.70
CA SER A 355 10.68 24.78 -21.96
C SER A 355 9.59 25.62 -22.66
N ARG A 356 8.31 25.28 -22.47
CA ARG A 356 7.19 26.09 -22.97
C ARG A 356 6.93 27.34 -22.12
N ASN A 357 7.52 27.42 -20.92
CA ASN A 357 7.31 28.45 -19.93
C ASN A 357 8.65 29.00 -19.38
N THR A 358 9.71 29.05 -20.20
CA THR A 358 11.07 29.36 -19.75
C THR A 358 11.18 30.70 -19.01
N SER A 359 10.43 31.73 -19.44
CA SER A 359 10.40 33.04 -18.78
C SER A 359 9.79 33.04 -17.37
N ARG A 360 9.06 31.99 -17.01
CA ARG A 360 8.43 31.83 -15.70
C ARG A 360 9.23 30.93 -14.74
N VAL A 361 10.29 30.27 -15.25
CA VAL A 361 11.09 29.38 -14.40
C VAL A 361 11.91 30.23 -13.44
N LYS A 362 11.72 29.97 -12.14
CA LYS A 362 12.47 30.64 -11.08
C LYS A 362 13.95 30.24 -11.13
N ARG A 363 14.84 31.22 -11.13
CA ARG A 363 16.24 31.02 -10.79
C ARG A 363 16.35 30.87 -9.28
N THR A 364 16.44 29.65 -8.82
CA THR A 364 16.38 29.31 -7.40
C THR A 364 17.56 28.46 -7.03
N SER A 365 18.01 28.54 -5.77
CA SER A 365 19.13 27.78 -5.22
C SER A 365 18.67 26.99 -4.01
N GLY A 366 18.91 25.67 -3.99
CA GLY A 366 18.51 24.81 -2.89
C GLY A 366 19.09 23.41 -2.99
N THR A 367 18.95 22.64 -1.91
CA THR A 367 19.46 21.27 -1.79
C THR A 367 18.35 20.25 -1.98
N ILE A 368 18.64 19.18 -2.71
CA ILE A 368 17.75 18.00 -2.84
C ILE A 368 18.42 16.85 -2.10
N PHE A 369 17.86 16.46 -0.96
CA PHE A 369 18.32 15.26 -0.24
C PHE A 369 17.69 14.00 -0.84
N THR A 370 18.50 12.96 -0.98
CA THR A 370 18.06 11.64 -1.47
C THR A 370 18.96 10.54 -0.95
N GLY A 371 18.50 9.27 -1.06
CA GLY A 371 19.32 8.11 -0.72
C GLY A 371 20.54 7.96 -1.64
N THR A 372 21.62 7.40 -1.12
CA THR A 372 22.90 7.26 -1.81
C THR A 372 22.79 6.49 -3.12
N LEU A 373 21.93 5.50 -3.19
CA LEU A 373 21.78 4.65 -4.38
C LEU A 373 21.15 5.39 -5.57
N PHE A 374 20.19 6.28 -5.32
CA PHE A 374 19.51 7.02 -6.37
C PHE A 374 20.20 8.33 -6.73
N ALA A 375 21.05 8.86 -5.86
CA ALA A 375 21.71 10.16 -6.02
C ALA A 375 22.42 10.35 -7.38
N PRO A 376 23.16 9.37 -7.95
CA PRO A 376 23.80 9.56 -9.26
C PRO A 376 22.80 9.80 -10.40
N SER A 377 21.66 9.10 -10.38
CA SER A 377 20.59 9.27 -11.38
C SER A 377 19.92 10.63 -11.27
N LEU A 378 19.65 11.07 -10.03
CA LEU A 378 19.04 12.36 -9.73
C LEU A 378 19.99 13.52 -10.08
N ASP A 379 21.29 13.40 -9.75
CA ASP A 379 22.30 14.42 -10.04
C ASP A 379 22.42 14.68 -11.55
N GLY A 380 22.45 13.60 -12.37
CA GLY A 380 22.42 13.73 -13.83
C GLY A 380 21.18 14.43 -14.36
N ALA A 381 20.01 14.23 -13.73
CA ALA A 381 18.78 14.92 -14.08
C ALA A 381 18.83 16.40 -13.67
N VAL A 382 19.24 16.69 -12.44
CA VAL A 382 19.33 18.06 -11.90
C VAL A 382 20.37 18.90 -12.65
N LYS A 383 21.51 18.36 -13.04
CA LYS A 383 22.48 19.05 -13.90
C LYS A 383 21.87 19.51 -15.22
N ARG A 384 21.02 18.67 -15.84
CA ARG A 384 20.29 19.04 -17.07
C ARG A 384 19.27 20.15 -16.80
N LEU A 385 18.59 20.12 -15.66
CA LEU A 385 17.66 21.17 -15.24
C LEU A 385 18.40 22.49 -15.04
N ASN A 386 19.46 22.48 -14.25
CA ASN A 386 20.27 23.66 -13.95
C ASN A 386 20.84 24.32 -15.22
N SER A 387 21.46 23.54 -16.10
CA SER A 387 22.09 24.06 -17.33
C SER A 387 21.04 24.63 -18.29
N ARG A 388 19.83 24.09 -18.32
CA ARG A 388 18.81 24.51 -19.28
C ARG A 388 18.01 25.72 -18.83
N PHE A 389 17.76 25.86 -17.52
CA PHE A 389 16.85 26.86 -16.98
C PHE A 389 17.51 27.87 -16.01
N GLY A 390 18.80 27.71 -15.74
CA GLY A 390 19.54 28.60 -14.83
C GLY A 390 19.16 28.44 -13.37
N THR A 391 18.58 27.31 -12.98
CA THR A 391 18.42 26.92 -11.57
C THR A 391 19.77 26.53 -10.98
N ASN A 392 19.87 26.55 -9.65
CA ASN A 392 21.08 26.17 -8.91
C ASN A 392 20.73 25.17 -7.80
N LEU A 393 20.26 23.98 -8.23
CA LEU A 393 19.89 22.91 -7.33
C LEU A 393 21.08 21.96 -7.13
N PHE A 394 21.28 21.52 -5.90
CA PHE A 394 22.35 20.60 -5.50
C PHE A 394 21.77 19.28 -5.02
N VAL A 395 22.23 18.17 -5.55
CA VAL A 395 21.85 16.84 -5.04
C VAL A 395 22.84 16.46 -3.94
N SER A 396 22.30 16.16 -2.77
CA SER A 396 23.08 15.70 -1.62
C SER A 396 22.66 14.28 -1.25
N PRO A 397 23.55 13.29 -1.44
CA PRO A 397 23.29 11.91 -1.02
C PRO A 397 23.33 11.79 0.50
N VAL A 398 22.29 11.22 1.08
CA VAL A 398 22.17 10.96 2.52
C VAL A 398 22.46 9.50 2.80
N THR A 399 23.44 9.24 3.67
CA THR A 399 23.70 7.89 4.17
C THR A 399 22.68 7.54 5.23
N ASN A 400 21.98 6.42 5.04
CA ASN A 400 21.03 5.93 6.03
C ASN A 400 21.79 5.33 7.23
N GLN A 401 21.92 6.11 8.29
CA GLN A 401 22.51 5.66 9.55
C GLN A 401 21.47 5.10 10.51
N TYR A 402 20.22 5.48 10.36
CA TYR A 402 19.15 5.04 11.24
C TYR A 402 18.92 3.53 11.12
N PHE A 403 18.65 3.03 9.93
CA PHE A 403 18.57 1.59 9.68
C PHE A 403 19.96 0.96 9.50
N GLY A 404 20.90 1.66 8.88
CA GLY A 404 22.24 1.16 8.60
C GLY A 404 22.25 -0.01 7.60
N GLY A 405 23.34 -0.80 7.63
CA GLY A 405 23.48 -1.97 6.78
C GLY A 405 23.45 -1.63 5.28
N ASP A 406 22.65 -2.37 4.52
CA ASP A 406 22.51 -2.20 3.06
C ASP A 406 21.41 -1.20 2.65
N VAL A 407 20.78 -0.54 3.60
CA VAL A 407 19.64 0.36 3.34
C VAL A 407 20.14 1.67 2.73
N SER A 408 19.86 1.88 1.43
CA SER A 408 20.39 3.00 0.65
C SER A 408 19.37 3.67 -0.27
N VAL A 409 18.12 3.19 -0.27
CA VAL A 409 17.03 3.73 -1.08
C VAL A 409 16.47 5.02 -0.49
N ALA A 410 16.00 5.93 -1.34
CA ALA A 410 15.56 7.26 -0.93
C ALA A 410 14.37 7.21 0.05
N GLY A 411 13.38 6.35 -0.19
CA GLY A 411 12.17 6.25 0.63
C GLY A 411 12.41 5.80 2.08
N LEU A 412 13.58 5.25 2.40
CA LEU A 412 13.93 4.82 3.75
C LEU A 412 14.86 5.80 4.49
N VAL A 413 15.24 6.93 3.87
CA VAL A 413 15.99 8.00 4.54
C VAL A 413 15.11 8.66 5.61
N THR A 414 15.68 8.88 6.80
CA THR A 414 14.96 9.43 7.95
C THR A 414 15.30 10.89 8.22
N GLY A 415 14.50 11.53 9.08
CA GLY A 415 14.75 12.90 9.51
C GLY A 415 16.10 13.03 10.24
N ARG A 416 16.48 12.05 11.07
CA ARG A 416 17.79 11.99 11.73
C ARG A 416 18.93 11.95 10.74
N ASP A 417 18.78 11.17 9.65
CA ASP A 417 19.81 11.07 8.61
C ASP A 417 19.97 12.39 7.86
N ILE A 418 18.87 13.08 7.54
CA ILE A 418 18.90 14.39 6.90
C ILE A 418 19.55 15.44 7.83
N LYS A 419 19.18 15.46 9.12
CA LYS A 419 19.80 16.35 10.11
C LYS A 419 21.30 16.11 10.23
N ALA A 420 21.73 14.86 10.20
CA ALA A 420 23.16 14.50 10.22
C ALA A 420 23.93 14.97 8.95
N ALA A 421 23.22 15.23 7.85
CA ALA A 421 23.76 15.75 6.60
C ALA A 421 23.56 17.28 6.43
N ALA A 422 23.18 17.99 7.49
CA ALA A 422 22.85 19.42 7.44
C ALA A 422 24.04 20.30 6.98
N ASP A 423 25.27 19.89 7.21
CA ASP A 423 26.49 20.54 6.73
C ASP A 423 26.62 20.57 5.19
N GLN A 424 25.89 19.69 4.50
CA GLN A 424 25.84 19.63 3.03
C GLN A 424 24.78 20.56 2.44
N LEU A 425 24.00 21.25 3.28
CA LEU A 425 22.95 22.15 2.84
C LEU A 425 23.53 23.34 2.08
N ARG A 426 22.95 23.65 0.92
CA ARG A 426 23.28 24.81 0.08
C ARG A 426 22.00 25.46 -0.43
N GLY A 427 22.00 26.81 -0.46
CA GLY A 427 20.86 27.59 -0.91
C GLY A 427 19.78 27.78 0.18
N ASP A 428 18.59 28.19 -0.23
CA ASP A 428 17.61 28.81 0.65
C ASP A 428 16.49 27.85 1.07
N PHE A 429 16.49 26.61 0.57
CA PHE A 429 15.48 25.59 0.87
C PHE A 429 16.00 24.17 0.63
N VAL A 430 15.25 23.22 1.14
CA VAL A 430 15.45 21.78 0.94
C VAL A 430 14.27 21.19 0.18
N LEU A 431 14.57 20.32 -0.79
CA LEU A 431 13.59 19.40 -1.41
C LEU A 431 13.87 17.98 -0.95
N ILE A 432 12.83 17.25 -0.64
CA ILE A 432 12.89 15.81 -0.36
C ILE A 432 11.87 15.07 -1.22
N PRO A 433 12.13 13.84 -1.68
CA PRO A 433 11.12 13.00 -2.29
C PRO A 433 9.92 12.82 -1.34
N ARG A 434 8.70 12.98 -1.86
CA ARG A 434 7.47 12.77 -1.06
C ARG A 434 7.40 11.38 -0.43
N GLN A 435 8.00 10.38 -1.07
CA GLN A 435 8.09 9.01 -0.59
C GLN A 435 8.89 8.83 0.72
N MET A 436 9.58 9.86 1.19
CA MET A 436 10.21 9.86 2.52
C MET A 436 9.21 10.09 3.66
N LEU A 437 8.00 10.58 3.33
CA LEU A 437 6.94 10.82 4.29
C LEU A 437 5.91 9.69 4.25
N LYS A 438 5.18 9.52 5.35
CA LYS A 438 3.98 8.71 5.39
C LYS A 438 2.94 9.30 4.42
N SER A 439 2.12 8.45 3.79
CA SER A 439 1.21 8.86 2.72
C SER A 439 0.13 9.86 3.19
N ASP A 440 -0.31 9.75 4.42
CA ASP A 440 -1.41 10.49 5.04
C ASP A 440 -0.96 11.51 6.10
N GLU A 441 0.33 11.52 6.47
CA GLU A 441 0.89 12.41 7.48
C GLU A 441 2.26 12.95 7.06
N ALA A 442 2.55 14.20 7.42
CA ALA A 442 3.86 14.81 7.16
C ALA A 442 4.93 14.38 8.19
N ILE A 443 5.10 13.05 8.32
CA ILE A 443 6.01 12.40 9.28
C ILE A 443 6.93 11.39 8.60
N MET A 444 8.19 11.34 8.99
CA MET A 444 9.21 10.41 8.48
C MET A 444 9.21 9.10 9.26
N LEU A 445 9.99 8.10 8.82
CA LEU A 445 10.03 6.76 9.40
C LEU A 445 10.51 6.72 10.85
N ASP A 446 11.37 7.66 11.25
CA ASP A 446 11.89 7.81 12.62
C ASP A 446 11.00 8.68 13.53
N GLY A 447 9.82 9.08 13.03
CA GLY A 447 8.90 9.93 13.76
C GLY A 447 9.18 11.44 13.63
N THR A 448 10.24 11.86 12.93
CA THR A 448 10.51 13.29 12.70
C THR A 448 9.41 13.90 11.82
N THR A 449 8.78 14.96 12.28
CA THR A 449 7.81 15.71 11.50
C THR A 449 8.48 16.69 10.53
N LEU A 450 7.77 17.06 9.47
CA LEU A 450 8.28 18.05 8.50
C LEU A 450 8.52 19.43 9.17
N VAL A 451 7.72 19.77 10.18
CA VAL A 451 7.85 21.03 10.96
C VAL A 451 9.15 21.02 11.78
N GLU A 452 9.42 19.94 12.50
CA GLU A 452 10.66 19.76 13.25
C GLU A 452 11.87 19.78 12.32
N LEU A 453 11.81 19.08 11.18
CA LEU A 453 12.91 19.04 10.21
C LEU A 453 13.20 20.45 9.65
N THR A 454 12.15 21.23 9.34
CA THR A 454 12.28 22.62 8.89
C THR A 454 12.92 23.50 9.95
N SER A 455 12.50 23.35 11.20
CA SER A 455 13.07 24.09 12.34
C SER A 455 14.54 23.76 12.55
N ASP A 456 14.91 22.47 12.51
CA ASP A 456 16.28 22.01 12.77
C ASP A 456 17.27 22.40 11.68
N LEU A 457 16.81 22.43 10.42
CA LEU A 457 17.63 22.83 9.28
C LEU A 457 17.71 24.36 9.09
N GLY A 458 16.81 25.11 9.71
CA GLY A 458 16.74 26.57 9.62
C GLY A 458 16.33 27.10 8.23
N VAL A 459 15.86 26.22 7.33
CA VAL A 459 15.37 26.57 5.98
C VAL A 459 14.10 25.77 5.68
N PRO A 460 13.19 26.28 4.81
CA PRO A 460 12.00 25.55 4.41
C PRO A 460 12.31 24.19 3.78
N VAL A 461 11.55 23.16 4.17
CA VAL A 461 11.65 21.80 3.59
C VAL A 461 10.36 21.50 2.83
N TYR A 462 10.48 21.15 1.56
CA TYR A 462 9.36 20.85 0.67
C TYR A 462 9.43 19.39 0.21
N PRO A 463 8.46 18.56 0.59
CA PRO A 463 8.29 17.24 0.00
C PRO A 463 7.70 17.41 -1.41
N VAL A 464 8.36 16.82 -2.42
CA VAL A 464 7.97 17.00 -3.82
C VAL A 464 7.93 15.67 -4.57
N ASN A 465 6.91 15.55 -5.42
CA ASN A 465 6.89 14.68 -6.60
C ASN A 465 7.16 15.52 -7.86
N MET A 466 7.16 14.91 -9.03
CA MET A 466 7.47 15.63 -10.28
C MET A 466 6.45 16.73 -10.64
N LYS A 467 5.19 16.58 -10.28
CA LYS A 467 4.14 17.59 -10.50
C LYS A 467 4.38 18.80 -9.59
N GLU A 468 4.62 18.55 -8.31
CA GLU A 468 4.89 19.55 -7.28
C GLU A 468 6.22 20.30 -7.54
N LEU A 469 7.27 19.57 -7.96
CA LEU A 469 8.51 20.20 -8.41
C LEU A 469 8.25 21.16 -9.58
N GLY A 470 7.40 20.76 -10.53
CA GLY A 470 7.01 21.63 -11.65
C GLY A 470 6.26 22.87 -11.21
N HIS A 471 5.35 22.78 -10.24
CA HIS A 471 4.65 23.92 -9.64
C HIS A 471 5.60 24.82 -8.88
N PHE A 472 6.48 24.26 -8.07
CA PHE A 472 7.50 24.98 -7.33
C PHE A 472 8.40 25.81 -8.23
N LEU A 473 8.88 25.22 -9.34
CA LEU A 473 9.77 25.91 -10.29
C LEU A 473 9.06 26.99 -11.13
N LEU A 474 7.75 26.85 -11.37
CA LEU A 474 6.96 27.80 -12.17
C LEU A 474 6.21 28.82 -11.31
N ASN A 475 6.23 28.68 -9.99
CA ASN A 475 5.43 29.51 -9.06
C ASN A 475 3.92 29.51 -9.44
N THR A 476 3.41 28.35 -9.77
CA THR A 476 1.97 28.15 -10.01
C THR A 476 1.41 27.36 -8.82
N ASP A 477 0.41 27.92 -8.17
CA ASP A 477 -0.34 27.28 -7.08
C ASP A 477 -1.04 26.01 -7.56
#